data_c1b766ab86b7449f18b1a7c9aa4c2a3e
#
_entry.id   c1b766ab86b7449f18b1a7c9aa4c2a3e
#
_cell.length_a   1.000
_cell.length_b   1.000
_cell.length_c   1.000
_cell.angle_alpha   90.00
_cell.angle_beta   90.00
_cell.angle_gamma   90.00
#
_symmetry.space_group_name_H-M   'P 1'
#
loop_
_entity.id
_entity.type
_entity.pdbx_description
1 polymer ?
#
loop_
_entity_poly.entity_id
_entity_poly.type
_entity_poly.pdbx_seq_one_letter_code
_entity_poly.pdbx_strand_id
1 'polypeptide(L)'
;GGFEENFFAYFEDVDLSWRANNAGYKNVLCPTARCYHICGASTGAVKYNAFKSRQSGRNSILLPLKNEPLLMLVLNFLPLALGYLLKCYKFHRQGFGDAWDQGMREAFALLRSGQLGKRPFRWRDLPHYVLMELWMIWNMVPYLWYRLVVVRFDLK
;
A
#
# COMPACT_ATOMS: atom_id res chain seq x y z
N GLY A 1 -14.91 4.51 11.01
CA GLY A 1 -15.25 4.99 9.86
C GLY A 1 -15.04 4.33 8.52
N GLY A 2 -15.32 4.96 7.47
CA GLY A 2 -15.19 4.52 6.10
C GLY A 2 -13.77 4.63 5.54
N PHE A 3 -13.65 5.01 4.28
CA PHE A 3 -12.38 5.29 3.65
C PHE A 3 -11.69 6.50 4.28
N GLU A 4 -10.38 6.46 4.33
CA GLU A 4 -9.56 7.57 4.82
C GLU A 4 -9.45 8.65 3.74
N GLU A 5 -9.88 9.85 4.03
CA GLU A 5 -9.89 10.96 3.08
C GLU A 5 -8.49 11.35 2.56
N ASN A 6 -7.47 11.13 3.41
CA ASN A 6 -6.08 11.34 3.00
C ASN A 6 -5.61 10.39 1.90
N PHE A 7 -6.28 9.25 1.66
CA PHE A 7 -6.05 8.39 0.51
C PHE A 7 -7.09 8.67 -0.58
N PHE A 8 -6.93 9.77 -1.29
CA PHE A 8 -7.88 10.18 -2.33
C PHE A 8 -8.09 9.11 -3.42
N ALA A 9 -7.02 8.43 -3.84
CA ALA A 9 -7.04 7.36 -4.82
C ALA A 9 -5.83 6.45 -4.65
N TYR A 10 -6.03 5.15 -4.82
CA TYR A 10 -5.07 4.08 -4.56
C TYR A 10 -4.69 3.94 -3.09
N PHE A 11 -4.67 2.71 -2.61
CA PHE A 11 -4.42 2.30 -1.23
C PHE A 11 -5.56 2.59 -0.23
N GLU A 12 -6.66 3.26 -0.63
CA GLU A 12 -7.82 3.50 0.23
C GLU A 12 -8.50 2.19 0.66
N ASP A 13 -8.58 1.22 -0.25
CA ASP A 13 -9.10 -0.12 -0.03
C ASP A 13 -8.14 -0.96 0.83
N VAL A 14 -6.84 -0.83 0.58
CA VAL A 14 -5.80 -1.49 1.39
C VAL A 14 -5.80 -0.93 2.81
N ASP A 15 -5.90 0.40 2.98
CA ASP A 15 -5.99 1.04 4.30
C ASP A 15 -7.22 0.55 5.07
N LEU A 16 -8.38 0.51 4.43
CA LEU A 16 -9.61 0.03 5.06
C LEU A 16 -9.48 -1.44 5.49
N SER A 17 -8.97 -2.29 4.59
CA SER A 17 -8.75 -3.71 4.84
C SER A 17 -7.74 -3.93 5.96
N TRP A 18 -6.68 -3.14 6.01
CA TRP A 18 -5.67 -3.21 7.07
C TRP A 18 -6.25 -2.83 8.43
N ARG A 19 -7.00 -1.72 8.49
CA ARG A 19 -7.68 -1.29 9.72
C ARG A 19 -8.68 -2.32 10.21
N ALA A 20 -9.41 -2.97 9.30
CA ALA A 20 -10.34 -4.04 9.64
C ALA A 20 -9.60 -5.23 10.28
N ASN A 21 -8.51 -5.70 9.66
CA ASN A 21 -7.69 -6.78 10.22
C ASN A 21 -7.11 -6.42 11.60
N ASN A 22 -6.56 -5.21 11.76
CA ASN A 22 -6.05 -4.74 13.04
C ASN A 22 -7.14 -4.63 14.12
N ALA A 23 -8.40 -4.51 13.72
CA ALA A 23 -9.54 -4.51 14.63
C ALA A 23 -10.11 -5.92 14.91
N GLY A 24 -9.50 -6.96 14.33
CA GLY A 24 -9.92 -8.35 14.49
C GLY A 24 -11.01 -8.81 13.52
N TYR A 25 -11.38 -7.98 12.54
CA TYR A 25 -12.28 -8.38 11.46
C TYR A 25 -11.51 -9.18 10.40
N LYS A 26 -12.23 -10.00 9.65
CA LYS A 26 -11.69 -10.76 8.51
C LYS A 26 -12.15 -10.14 7.20
N ASN A 27 -11.22 -9.97 6.27
CA ASN A 27 -11.55 -9.66 4.89
C ASN A 27 -11.89 -10.97 4.18
N VAL A 28 -13.06 -11.03 3.55
CA VAL A 28 -13.53 -12.22 2.85
C VAL A 28 -13.92 -11.87 1.42
N LEU A 29 -13.61 -12.78 0.50
CA LEU A 29 -14.09 -12.68 -0.87
C LEU A 29 -15.53 -13.19 -0.94
N CYS A 30 -16.43 -12.41 -1.54
CA CYS A 30 -17.77 -12.83 -1.88
C CYS A 30 -17.86 -13.13 -3.38
N PRO A 31 -17.81 -14.40 -3.82
CA PRO A 31 -17.73 -14.75 -5.25
C PRO A 31 -18.99 -14.38 -6.04
N THR A 32 -20.12 -14.20 -5.35
CA THR A 32 -21.40 -13.82 -5.98
C THR A 32 -21.58 -12.32 -6.09
N ALA A 33 -20.79 -11.52 -5.38
CA ALA A 33 -20.83 -10.07 -5.49
C ALA A 33 -20.25 -9.62 -6.84
N ARG A 34 -21.00 -8.83 -7.58
CA ARG A 34 -20.57 -8.30 -8.87
C ARG A 34 -20.61 -6.78 -8.83
N CYS A 35 -19.59 -6.14 -9.35
CA CYS A 35 -19.59 -4.71 -9.60
C CYS A 35 -19.11 -4.45 -11.04
N TYR A 36 -19.63 -3.39 -11.65
CA TYR A 36 -19.16 -2.92 -12.95
C TYR A 36 -18.18 -1.76 -12.68
N HIS A 37 -16.93 -1.96 -13.05
CA HIS A 37 -15.88 -0.99 -12.83
C HIS A 37 -15.41 -0.37 -14.15
N ILE A 38 -15.64 0.92 -14.33
CA ILE A 38 -15.11 1.66 -15.49
C ILE A 38 -13.65 2.00 -15.21
N CYS A 39 -12.76 1.11 -15.64
CA CYS A 39 -11.32 1.28 -15.42
C CYS A 39 -10.83 2.59 -16.04
N GLY A 40 -10.16 3.42 -15.21
CA GLY A 40 -9.54 4.66 -15.67
C GLY A 40 -10.47 5.85 -15.87
N ALA A 41 -11.74 5.79 -15.47
CA ALA A 41 -12.68 6.90 -15.58
C ALA A 41 -12.14 8.19 -14.92
N SER A 42 -11.53 8.07 -13.74
CA SER A 42 -10.97 9.22 -12.98
C SER A 42 -9.46 9.39 -13.11
N THR A 43 -8.72 8.36 -13.55
CA THR A 43 -7.24 8.35 -13.50
C THR A 43 -6.58 8.07 -14.85
N GLY A 44 -7.37 7.91 -15.91
CA GLY A 44 -6.91 7.51 -17.23
C GLY A 44 -6.72 5.98 -17.37
N ALA A 45 -7.04 5.46 -18.57
CA ALA A 45 -6.97 4.03 -18.89
C ALA A 45 -5.54 3.49 -19.02
N VAL A 46 -4.53 4.38 -19.14
CA VAL A 46 -3.12 3.97 -19.27
C VAL A 46 -2.60 3.33 -17.99
N LYS A 47 -1.76 2.30 -18.15
CA LYS A 47 -1.19 1.54 -17.02
C LYS A 47 -0.41 2.43 -16.05
N TYR A 48 0.37 3.39 -16.56
CA TYR A 48 1.18 4.34 -15.78
C TYR A 48 0.97 5.75 -16.31
N ASN A 49 0.88 6.72 -15.42
CA ASN A 49 0.85 8.15 -15.70
C ASN A 49 1.35 8.95 -14.49
N ALA A 50 1.51 10.25 -14.63
CA ALA A 50 2.00 11.14 -13.56
C ALA A 50 1.11 11.09 -12.30
N PHE A 51 -0.21 11.05 -12.46
CA PHE A 51 -1.14 10.96 -11.32
C PHE A 51 -0.93 9.67 -10.53
N LYS A 52 -0.87 8.51 -11.20
CA LYS A 52 -0.65 7.20 -10.56
C LYS A 52 0.72 7.13 -9.87
N SER A 53 1.75 7.72 -10.49
CA SER A 53 3.09 7.82 -9.92
C SER A 53 3.08 8.64 -8.63
N ARG A 54 2.49 9.84 -8.66
CA ARG A 54 2.37 10.74 -7.51
C ARG A 54 1.63 10.07 -6.35
N GLN A 55 0.47 9.47 -6.61
CA GLN A 55 -0.29 8.76 -5.57
C GLN A 55 0.47 7.55 -5.02
N SER A 56 1.17 6.81 -5.88
CA SER A 56 1.98 5.68 -5.43
C SER A 56 3.16 6.13 -4.54
N GLY A 57 3.86 7.21 -4.93
CA GLY A 57 4.95 7.79 -4.13
C GLY A 57 4.47 8.25 -2.76
N ARG A 58 3.31 8.91 -2.73
CA ARG A 58 2.69 9.43 -1.50
C ARG A 58 2.16 8.31 -0.60
N ASN A 59 1.27 7.49 -1.13
CA ASN A 59 0.49 6.56 -0.32
C ASN A 59 1.30 5.33 0.14
N SER A 60 2.37 4.96 -0.58
CA SER A 60 3.29 3.90 -0.14
C SER A 60 4.05 4.27 1.15
N ILE A 61 4.24 5.56 1.44
CA ILE A 61 4.83 6.04 2.70
C ILE A 61 3.75 6.12 3.78
N LEU A 62 2.59 6.70 3.44
CA LEU A 62 1.54 6.99 4.42
C LEU A 62 0.91 5.72 4.99
N LEU A 63 0.70 4.70 4.14
CA LEU A 63 -0.02 3.48 4.53
C LEU A 63 0.63 2.75 5.72
N PRO A 64 1.92 2.36 5.68
CA PRO A 64 2.55 1.70 6.82
C PRO A 64 2.67 2.63 8.03
N LEU A 65 3.06 3.89 7.83
CA LEU A 65 3.23 4.84 8.94
C LEU A 65 1.93 5.12 9.69
N LYS A 66 0.79 5.03 9.03
CA LYS A 66 -0.53 5.19 9.65
C LYS A 66 -0.96 3.93 10.41
N ASN A 67 -0.77 2.76 9.82
CA ASN A 67 -1.42 1.53 10.26
C ASN A 67 -0.54 0.63 11.12
N GLU A 68 0.79 0.74 11.02
CA GLU A 68 1.70 -0.10 11.79
C GLU A 68 2.19 0.59 13.08
N PRO A 69 2.27 -0.15 14.19
CA PRO A 69 2.97 0.31 15.38
C PRO A 69 4.48 0.39 15.11
N LEU A 70 5.19 1.19 15.92
CA LEU A 70 6.62 1.43 15.72
C LEU A 70 7.46 0.15 15.64
N LEU A 71 7.15 -0.84 16.47
CA LEU A 71 7.85 -2.12 16.45
C LEU A 71 7.74 -2.81 15.09
N MET A 72 6.54 -2.85 14.50
CA MET A 72 6.31 -3.45 13.19
C MET A 72 6.98 -2.66 12.07
N LEU A 73 6.97 -1.33 12.16
CA LEU A 73 7.72 -0.48 11.22
C LEU A 73 9.22 -0.77 11.24
N VAL A 74 9.79 -1.03 12.43
CA VAL A 74 11.21 -1.40 12.55
C VAL A 74 11.47 -2.79 11.96
N LEU A 75 10.62 -3.77 12.26
CA LEU A 75 10.74 -5.12 11.70
C LEU A 75 10.59 -5.15 10.18
N ASN A 76 9.66 -4.35 9.65
CA ASN A 76 9.37 -4.26 8.22
C ASN A 76 10.19 -3.19 7.48
N PHE A 77 11.10 -2.50 8.16
CA PHE A 77 11.85 -1.39 7.57
C PHE A 77 12.56 -1.78 6.26
N LEU A 78 13.28 -2.90 6.29
CA LEU A 78 14.07 -3.32 5.12
C LEU A 78 13.18 -3.67 3.90
N PRO A 79 12.16 -4.54 4.00
CA PRO A 79 11.27 -4.82 2.86
C PRO A 79 10.47 -3.60 2.42
N LEU A 80 10.04 -2.73 3.32
CA LEU A 80 9.34 -1.48 2.98
C LEU A 80 10.27 -0.53 2.21
N ALA A 81 11.49 -0.30 2.70
CA ALA A 81 12.47 0.55 2.05
C ALA A 81 12.85 0.01 0.66
N LEU A 82 13.14 -1.30 0.57
CA LEU A 82 13.47 -1.93 -0.70
C LEU A 82 12.30 -1.84 -1.70
N GLY A 83 11.09 -2.15 -1.27
CA GLY A 83 9.89 -2.04 -2.10
C GLY A 83 9.64 -0.62 -2.58
N TYR A 84 9.86 0.38 -1.71
CA TYR A 84 9.76 1.79 -2.05
C TYR A 84 10.81 2.22 -3.09
N LEU A 85 12.07 1.84 -2.88
CA LEU A 85 13.17 2.17 -3.79
C LEU A 85 12.99 1.52 -5.17
N LEU A 86 12.52 0.28 -5.24
CA LEU A 86 12.21 -0.39 -6.50
C LEU A 86 11.09 0.32 -7.28
N LYS A 87 10.06 0.78 -6.59
CA LYS A 87 8.98 1.58 -7.20
C LYS A 87 9.50 2.95 -7.67
N CYS A 88 10.29 3.62 -6.85
CA CYS A 88 10.95 4.89 -7.17
C CYS A 88 11.77 4.75 -8.46
N TYR A 89 12.69 3.80 -8.50
CA TYR A 89 13.51 3.49 -9.68
C TYR A 89 12.65 3.23 -10.92
N LYS A 90 11.60 2.41 -10.77
CA LYS A 90 10.69 2.08 -11.87
C LYS A 90 9.99 3.33 -12.43
N PHE A 91 9.43 4.19 -11.59
CA PHE A 91 8.71 5.38 -12.05
C PHE A 91 9.66 6.41 -12.66
N HIS A 92 10.87 6.57 -12.14
CA HIS A 92 11.90 7.41 -12.76
C HIS A 92 12.28 6.88 -14.14
N ARG A 93 12.49 5.56 -14.28
CA ARG A 93 12.77 4.93 -15.58
C ARG A 93 11.64 5.08 -16.60
N GLN A 94 10.41 5.26 -16.15
CA GLN A 94 9.23 5.46 -17.01
C GLN A 94 8.94 6.93 -17.34
N GLY A 95 9.78 7.87 -16.89
CA GLY A 95 9.61 9.30 -17.12
C GLY A 95 8.60 9.98 -16.18
N PHE A 96 8.21 9.32 -15.09
CA PHE A 96 7.28 9.85 -14.09
C PHE A 96 7.95 10.14 -12.73
N GLY A 97 9.27 10.32 -12.72
CA GLY A 97 10.07 10.55 -11.52
C GLY A 97 9.64 11.82 -10.76
N ASP A 98 9.49 12.94 -11.46
CA ASP A 98 9.09 14.21 -10.84
C ASP A 98 7.74 14.09 -10.10
N ALA A 99 6.79 13.38 -10.69
CA ALA A 99 5.50 13.12 -10.06
C ALA A 99 5.63 12.22 -8.82
N TRP A 100 6.52 11.22 -8.88
CA TRP A 100 6.85 10.39 -7.72
C TRP A 100 7.44 11.20 -6.58
N ASP A 101 8.41 12.06 -6.87
CA ASP A 101 9.08 12.92 -5.90
C ASP A 101 8.12 13.95 -5.31
N GLN A 102 7.19 14.46 -6.11
CA GLN A 102 6.11 15.30 -5.62
C GLN A 102 5.24 14.54 -4.61
N GLY A 103 4.83 13.31 -4.92
CA GLY A 103 4.06 12.47 -4.01
C GLY A 103 4.79 12.22 -2.70
N MET A 104 6.09 11.97 -2.75
CA MET A 104 6.94 11.80 -1.57
C MET A 104 6.94 13.09 -0.71
N ARG A 105 7.15 14.26 -1.32
CA ARG A 105 7.11 15.55 -0.59
C ARG A 105 5.76 15.79 0.07
N GLU A 106 4.67 15.47 -0.58
CA GLU A 106 3.31 15.59 -0.03
C GLU A 106 3.07 14.64 1.15
N ALA A 107 3.60 13.40 1.09
CA ALA A 107 3.54 12.48 2.22
C ALA A 107 4.23 13.07 3.45
N PHE A 108 5.45 13.58 3.29
CA PHE A 108 6.18 14.20 4.40
C PHE A 108 5.52 15.48 4.91
N ALA A 109 4.93 16.29 4.03
CA ALA A 109 4.17 17.48 4.45
C ALA A 109 2.96 17.09 5.30
N LEU A 110 2.21 16.07 4.89
CA LEU A 110 1.06 15.55 5.65
C LEU A 110 1.48 14.96 7.00
N LEU A 111 2.60 14.23 7.05
CA LEU A 111 3.13 13.69 8.30
C LEU A 111 3.52 14.81 9.28
N ARG A 112 4.15 15.88 8.78
CA ARG A 112 4.55 17.03 9.60
C ARG A 112 3.36 17.84 10.10
N SER A 113 2.26 17.91 9.33
CA SER A 113 1.04 18.62 9.75
C SER A 113 0.28 17.92 10.89
N GLY A 114 0.59 16.65 11.17
CA GLY A 114 -0.13 15.85 12.16
C GLY A 114 -1.56 15.47 11.77
N GLN A 115 -1.98 15.78 10.54
CA GLN A 115 -3.34 15.50 10.06
C GLN A 115 -3.58 14.03 9.68
N LEU A 116 -2.52 13.24 9.57
CA LEU A 116 -2.65 11.81 9.35
C LEU A 116 -3.12 11.13 10.64
N GLY A 117 -4.37 10.72 10.67
CA GLY A 117 -4.97 10.02 11.81
C GLY A 117 -4.32 8.67 12.06
N LYS A 118 -3.29 8.66 12.90
CA LYS A 118 -2.63 7.41 13.31
C LYS A 118 -3.47 6.68 14.33
N ARG A 119 -3.72 5.39 14.12
CA ARG A 119 -4.39 4.56 15.12
C ARG A 119 -3.47 4.37 16.33
N PRO A 120 -3.94 4.66 17.56
CA PRO A 120 -3.14 4.40 18.75
C PRO A 120 -2.93 2.89 18.91
N PHE A 121 -1.72 2.49 19.28
CA PHE A 121 -1.41 1.11 19.61
C PHE A 121 -2.18 0.69 20.87
N ARG A 122 -2.78 -0.49 20.82
CA ARG A 122 -3.45 -1.11 21.97
C ARG A 122 -2.91 -2.53 22.15
N TRP A 123 -2.50 -2.89 23.35
CA TRP A 123 -1.97 -4.23 23.65
C TRP A 123 -2.91 -5.37 23.25
N ARG A 124 -4.20 -5.16 23.34
CA ARG A 124 -5.22 -6.14 22.90
C ARG A 124 -5.17 -6.41 21.39
N ASP A 125 -4.64 -5.50 20.59
CA ASP A 125 -4.55 -5.63 19.13
C ASP A 125 -3.25 -6.36 18.72
N LEU A 126 -2.31 -6.60 19.65
CA LEU A 126 -1.03 -7.26 19.38
C LEU A 126 -1.16 -8.63 18.67
N PRO A 127 -2.08 -9.53 19.06
CA PRO A 127 -2.25 -10.79 18.34
C PRO A 127 -2.61 -10.61 16.86
N HIS A 128 -3.39 -9.57 16.53
CA HIS A 128 -3.78 -9.27 15.15
C HIS A 128 -2.59 -8.75 14.34
N TYR A 129 -1.73 -7.90 14.93
CA TYR A 129 -0.49 -7.46 14.29
C TYR A 129 0.44 -8.66 14.02
N VAL A 130 0.65 -9.52 15.02
CA VAL A 130 1.49 -10.73 14.84
C VAL A 130 0.91 -11.64 13.76
N LEU A 131 -0.40 -11.85 13.75
CA LEU A 131 -1.05 -12.66 12.72
C LEU A 131 -0.85 -12.06 11.32
N MET A 132 -0.97 -10.73 11.17
CA MET A 132 -0.72 -10.04 9.90
C MET A 132 0.72 -10.20 9.44
N GLU A 133 1.70 -10.09 10.34
CA GLU A 133 3.12 -10.34 10.02
C GLU A 133 3.34 -11.76 9.51
N LEU A 134 2.79 -12.75 10.20
CA LEU A 134 2.87 -14.15 9.77
C LEU A 134 2.23 -14.36 8.40
N TRP A 135 1.08 -13.74 8.13
CA TRP A 135 0.44 -13.78 6.82
C TRP A 135 1.27 -13.10 5.74
N MET A 136 1.90 -11.96 6.02
CA MET A 136 2.77 -11.27 5.06
C MET A 136 3.98 -12.14 4.72
N ILE A 137 4.64 -12.73 5.71
CA ILE A 137 5.79 -13.64 5.51
C ILE A 137 5.34 -14.88 4.72
N TRP A 138 4.24 -15.50 5.10
CA TRP A 138 3.71 -16.69 4.42
C TRP A 138 3.38 -16.42 2.96
N ASN A 139 2.78 -15.27 2.66
CA ASN A 139 2.41 -14.92 1.28
C ASN A 139 3.59 -14.38 0.46
N MET A 140 4.69 -14.00 1.08
CA MET A 140 5.88 -13.51 0.37
C MET A 140 6.51 -14.63 -0.49
N VAL A 141 6.56 -15.86 0.01
CA VAL A 141 7.17 -16.99 -0.72
C VAL A 141 6.43 -17.29 -2.03
N PRO A 142 5.10 -17.58 -2.03
CA PRO A 142 4.37 -17.82 -3.28
C PRO A 142 4.36 -16.59 -4.19
N TYR A 143 4.34 -15.36 -3.65
CA TYR A 143 4.43 -14.14 -4.45
C TYR A 143 5.77 -14.04 -5.17
N LEU A 144 6.89 -14.26 -4.49
CA LEU A 144 8.23 -14.24 -5.09
C LEU A 144 8.37 -15.35 -6.13
N TRP A 145 7.89 -16.56 -5.82
CA TRP A 145 7.85 -17.65 -6.76
C TRP A 145 7.08 -17.29 -8.04
N TYR A 146 5.88 -16.78 -7.90
CA TYR A 146 5.06 -16.33 -9.03
C TYR A 146 5.78 -15.27 -9.86
N ARG A 147 6.38 -14.27 -9.23
CA ARG A 147 7.09 -13.17 -9.92
C ARG A 147 8.36 -13.62 -10.60
N LEU A 148 9.12 -14.50 -9.98
CA LEU A 148 10.42 -14.93 -10.52
C LEU A 148 10.29 -16.07 -11.54
N VAL A 149 9.30 -16.92 -11.39
CA VAL A 149 9.13 -18.10 -12.23
C VAL A 149 8.04 -17.88 -13.28
N VAL A 150 6.80 -17.63 -12.85
CA VAL A 150 5.64 -17.56 -13.78
C VAL A 150 5.73 -16.34 -14.68
N VAL A 151 5.88 -15.14 -14.11
CA VAL A 151 5.90 -13.89 -14.92
C VAL A 151 7.10 -13.80 -15.85
N ARG A 152 8.22 -14.44 -15.49
CA ARG A 152 9.42 -14.46 -16.35
C ARG A 152 9.25 -15.36 -17.57
N PHE A 153 8.40 -16.38 -17.50
CA PHE A 153 8.10 -17.26 -18.64
C PHE A 153 7.03 -16.68 -19.56
N ASP A 154 6.13 -15.82 -19.06
CA ASP A 154 5.09 -15.17 -19.87
C ASP A 154 5.61 -13.96 -20.67
N LEU A 155 6.85 -13.55 -20.49
CA LEU A 155 7.49 -12.44 -21.22
C LEU A 155 8.33 -12.90 -22.43
N LYS A 156 8.24 -14.17 -22.81
CA LYS A 156 8.78 -14.73 -24.05
C LYS A 156 7.65 -15.00 -25.04
#